data_0457182022a62c4715c298cacace835d
#
_entry.id   0457182022a62c4715c298cacace835d
#
_cell.length_a   1.000
_cell.length_b   1.000
_cell.length_c   1.000
_cell.angle_alpha   90.00
_cell.angle_beta   90.00
_cell.angle_gamma   90.00
#
_symmetry.space_group_name_H-M   'P 1'
#
loop_
_entity.id
_entity.type
_entity.pdbx_description
1 polymer ?
#
loop_
_entity_poly.entity_id
_entity_poly.type
_entity_poly.pdbx_seq_one_letter_code
_entity_poly.pdbx_strand_id
1 'polypeptide(L)'
;IFYIIGIMLLIGVLFLGNKVGGATSWFNIGSFKFQPSEIAKFITALAVAKYYNGIHNKKISIYQKIKVYAFIGLPFILIILQNDLGTALVFSSFLLVLYREGLSGNILILGLIIITLFICSLLIENIILISILVTISLIFILLSKKNKKEIIIIICLLISAVGFIHSVNYIFNNILSDHHRQRINILLGKEIDPYGAGYKLIQSKIAIGSGGTFGKGFLNGTQTRFDFVPEQSTDFIFCTIGEEWGFMGS
;
A
#
# COMPACT_ATOMS: atom_id res chain seq x y z
N ILE A 1 12.63 24.05 7.52
CA ILE A 1 13.35 23.51 8.67
C ILE A 1 12.75 22.15 9.07
N PHE A 2 11.47 22.05 9.45
CA PHE A 2 10.85 20.78 9.91
C PHE A 2 10.99 19.64 8.89
N TYR A 3 10.82 19.90 7.60
CA TYR A 3 10.99 18.90 6.56
C TYR A 3 12.41 18.31 6.52
N ILE A 4 13.43 19.17 6.65
CA ILE A 4 14.83 18.72 6.69
C ILE A 4 15.07 17.85 7.92
N ILE A 5 14.54 18.26 9.09
CA ILE A 5 14.64 17.47 10.33
C ILE A 5 13.98 16.09 10.14
N GLY A 6 12.78 16.03 9.52
CA GLY A 6 12.11 14.77 9.22
C GLY A 6 12.93 13.85 8.32
N ILE A 7 13.55 14.39 7.27
CA ILE A 7 14.44 13.63 6.39
C ILE A 7 15.68 13.13 7.14
N MET A 8 16.29 13.97 7.96
CA MET A 8 17.43 13.57 8.78
C MET A 8 17.09 12.44 9.76
N LEU A 9 15.91 12.48 10.37
CA LEU A 9 15.42 11.39 11.22
C LEU A 9 15.18 10.09 10.44
N LEU A 10 14.61 10.17 9.22
CA LEU A 10 14.43 9.01 8.35
C LEU A 10 15.77 8.41 7.91
N ILE A 11 16.77 9.23 7.62
CA ILE A 11 18.12 8.77 7.31
C ILE A 11 18.77 8.17 8.57
N GLY A 12 18.64 8.84 9.72
CA GLY A 12 19.20 8.38 10.98
C GLY A 12 18.69 6.99 11.39
N VAL A 13 17.40 6.70 11.19
CA VAL A 13 16.84 5.39 11.55
C VAL A 13 17.32 4.27 10.63
N LEU A 14 17.72 4.55 9.39
CA LEU A 14 18.34 3.55 8.51
C LEU A 14 19.65 2.99 9.07
N PHE A 15 20.45 3.84 9.77
CA PHE A 15 21.74 3.45 10.31
C PHE A 15 21.69 3.04 11.79
N LEU A 16 20.81 3.67 12.56
CA LEU A 16 20.75 3.54 14.02
C LEU A 16 19.46 2.86 14.50
N GLY A 17 18.56 2.50 13.60
CA GLY A 17 17.25 1.92 13.92
C GLY A 17 17.32 0.44 14.28
N ASN A 18 16.38 0.02 15.12
CA ASN A 18 16.17 -1.37 15.47
C ASN A 18 15.20 -2.06 14.51
N LYS A 19 15.49 -3.33 14.20
CA LYS A 19 14.62 -4.16 13.38
C LYS A 19 13.43 -4.64 14.20
N VAL A 20 12.22 -4.23 13.79
CA VAL A 20 10.96 -4.70 14.37
C VAL A 20 10.08 -5.20 13.23
N GLY A 21 9.64 -6.45 13.29
CA GLY A 21 8.78 -7.04 12.25
C GLY A 21 9.38 -7.07 10.84
N GLY A 22 10.72 -7.08 10.72
CA GLY A 22 11.45 -7.08 9.45
C GLY A 22 11.82 -5.68 8.91
N ALA A 23 11.29 -4.60 9.48
CA ALA A 23 11.59 -3.22 9.09
C ALA A 23 12.55 -2.56 10.09
N THR A 24 13.50 -1.75 9.57
CA THR A 24 14.42 -0.92 10.37
C THR A 24 13.86 0.50 10.50
N SER A 25 12.72 0.66 11.17
CA SER A 25 11.96 1.91 11.20
C SER A 25 11.77 2.50 12.60
N TRP A 26 12.33 1.88 13.64
CA TRP A 26 12.12 2.25 15.03
C TRP A 26 13.38 2.70 15.74
N PHE A 27 13.30 3.81 16.47
CA PHE A 27 14.26 4.15 17.52
C PHE A 27 13.74 3.65 18.84
N ASN A 28 14.57 2.92 19.59
CA ASN A 28 14.31 2.52 20.97
C ASN A 28 15.11 3.42 21.90
N ILE A 29 14.41 4.29 22.62
CA ILE A 29 15.02 5.19 23.64
C ILE A 29 14.51 4.73 25.00
N GLY A 30 15.22 3.80 25.62
CA GLY A 30 14.76 3.14 26.84
C GLY A 30 13.46 2.35 26.60
N SER A 31 12.44 2.64 27.36
CA SER A 31 11.09 2.03 27.21
C SER A 31 10.24 2.64 26.09
N PHE A 32 10.69 3.76 25.52
CA PHE A 32 9.94 4.50 24.51
C PHE A 32 10.37 4.07 23.10
N LYS A 33 9.39 3.67 22.29
CA LYS A 33 9.59 3.34 20.88
C LYS A 33 9.09 4.50 20.02
N PHE A 34 9.94 4.98 19.14
CA PHE A 34 9.66 6.12 18.27
C PHE A 34 9.85 5.73 16.80
N GLN A 35 8.84 5.96 15.96
CA GLN A 35 8.90 5.70 14.53
C GLN A 35 8.94 7.03 13.77
N PRO A 36 10.07 7.43 13.17
CA PRO A 36 10.21 8.70 12.46
C PRO A 36 9.28 8.85 11.25
N SER A 37 8.89 7.76 10.62
CA SER A 37 8.00 7.77 9.46
C SER A 37 6.58 8.27 9.80
N GLU A 38 6.12 8.12 11.05
CA GLU A 38 4.85 8.67 11.50
C GLU A 38 4.85 10.21 11.46
N ILE A 39 5.92 10.81 11.97
CA ILE A 39 6.09 12.28 11.92
C ILE A 39 6.37 12.74 10.48
N ALA A 40 7.10 11.96 9.69
CA ALA A 40 7.40 12.30 8.30
C ALA A 40 6.13 12.49 7.45
N LYS A 41 5.05 11.74 7.70
CA LYS A 41 3.75 11.93 7.03
C LYS A 41 3.20 13.34 7.23
N PHE A 42 3.17 13.80 8.50
CA PHE A 42 2.71 15.15 8.84
C PHE A 42 3.61 16.23 8.25
N ILE A 43 4.91 16.11 8.41
CA ILE A 43 5.88 17.08 7.91
C ILE A 43 5.80 17.19 6.40
N THR A 44 5.65 16.07 5.69
CA THR A 44 5.48 16.05 4.23
C THR A 44 4.20 16.77 3.83
N ALA A 45 3.07 16.49 4.51
CA ALA A 45 1.80 17.16 4.24
C ALA A 45 1.92 18.70 4.42
N LEU A 46 2.54 19.15 5.51
CA LEU A 46 2.77 20.57 5.77
C LEU A 46 3.71 21.21 4.74
N ALA A 47 4.77 20.50 4.32
CA ALA A 47 5.70 20.99 3.31
C ALA A 47 5.01 21.15 1.95
N VAL A 48 4.20 20.18 1.54
CA VAL A 48 3.42 20.22 0.30
C VAL A 48 2.38 21.35 0.37
N ALA A 49 1.62 21.46 1.46
CA ALA A 49 0.62 22.50 1.64
C ALA A 49 1.24 23.91 1.60
N LYS A 50 2.37 24.11 2.32
CA LYS A 50 3.10 25.38 2.30
C LYS A 50 3.60 25.72 0.91
N TYR A 51 4.09 24.74 0.17
CA TYR A 51 4.59 24.95 -1.18
C TYR A 51 3.48 25.37 -2.13
N TYR A 52 2.32 24.69 -2.09
CA TYR A 52 1.15 25.08 -2.90
C TYR A 52 0.59 26.44 -2.54
N ASN A 53 0.53 26.79 -1.27
CA ASN A 53 0.08 28.11 -0.83
C ASN A 53 0.96 29.27 -1.36
N GLY A 54 2.24 29.00 -1.64
CA GLY A 54 3.16 29.96 -2.28
C GLY A 54 3.00 30.10 -3.80
N ILE A 55 2.19 29.25 -4.45
CA ILE A 55 1.99 29.28 -5.90
C ILE A 55 0.76 30.15 -6.22
N HIS A 56 1.00 31.40 -6.61
CA HIS A 56 -0.06 32.35 -6.97
C HIS A 56 -0.58 32.18 -8.40
N ASN A 57 0.09 31.40 -9.24
CA ASN A 57 -0.27 31.24 -10.64
C ASN A 57 -1.29 30.12 -10.86
N LYS A 58 -2.34 30.38 -11.66
CA LYS A 58 -3.35 29.38 -12.06
C LYS A 58 -2.79 28.16 -12.82
N LYS A 59 -1.60 28.27 -13.43
CA LYS A 59 -0.93 27.17 -14.13
C LYS A 59 0.38 26.84 -13.42
N ILE A 60 0.46 25.67 -12.83
CA ILE A 60 1.65 25.15 -12.15
C ILE A 60 2.67 24.75 -13.22
N SER A 61 3.87 25.37 -13.17
CA SER A 61 5.00 25.02 -14.04
C SER A 61 5.46 23.60 -13.82
N ILE A 62 6.05 22.98 -14.87
CA ILE A 62 6.62 21.62 -14.77
C ILE A 62 7.69 21.53 -13.67
N TYR A 63 8.51 22.57 -13.52
CA TYR A 63 9.52 22.67 -12.46
C TYR A 63 8.90 22.67 -11.05
N GLN A 64 7.76 23.35 -10.87
CA GLN A 64 7.03 23.36 -9.60
C GLN A 64 6.45 21.98 -9.30
N LYS A 65 5.92 21.27 -10.31
CA LYS A 65 5.43 19.88 -10.15
C LYS A 65 6.55 18.94 -9.71
N ILE A 66 7.73 19.02 -10.35
CA ILE A 66 8.89 18.19 -9.99
C ILE A 66 9.30 18.43 -8.53
N LYS A 67 9.29 19.66 -8.04
CA LYS A 67 9.58 19.95 -6.63
C LYS A 67 8.58 19.27 -5.67
N VAL A 68 7.29 19.32 -5.99
CA VAL A 68 6.28 18.65 -5.16
C VAL A 68 6.48 17.14 -5.16
N TYR A 69 6.75 16.55 -6.33
CA TYR A 69 7.06 15.13 -6.42
C TYR A 69 8.31 14.75 -5.63
N ALA A 70 9.33 15.62 -5.60
CA ALA A 70 10.52 15.42 -4.79
C ALA A 70 10.20 15.48 -3.28
N PHE A 71 9.32 16.41 -2.83
CA PHE A 71 8.90 16.49 -1.43
C PHE A 71 8.18 15.22 -0.96
N ILE A 72 7.42 14.57 -1.84
CA ILE A 72 6.71 13.32 -1.50
C ILE A 72 7.60 12.10 -1.74
N GLY A 73 8.35 12.10 -2.84
CA GLY A 73 9.14 10.96 -3.27
C GLY A 73 10.37 10.68 -2.39
N LEU A 74 11.00 11.72 -1.84
CA LEU A 74 12.19 11.54 -1.01
C LEU A 74 11.89 10.75 0.28
N PRO A 75 10.91 11.15 1.13
CA PRO A 75 10.55 10.34 2.30
C PRO A 75 10.01 8.97 1.89
N PHE A 76 9.23 8.86 0.82
CA PHE A 76 8.72 7.58 0.32
C PHE A 76 9.85 6.59 0.01
N ILE A 77 10.89 7.02 -0.73
CA ILE A 77 12.04 6.18 -1.05
C ILE A 77 12.82 5.79 0.22
N LEU A 78 13.03 6.71 1.16
CA LEU A 78 13.71 6.42 2.41
C LEU A 78 12.95 5.39 3.25
N ILE A 79 11.63 5.44 3.28
CA ILE A 79 10.80 4.47 4.00
C ILE A 79 10.83 3.10 3.32
N ILE A 80 10.85 3.02 1.98
CA ILE A 80 11.06 1.76 1.26
C ILE A 80 12.42 1.15 1.64
N LEU A 81 13.48 1.95 1.70
CA LEU A 81 14.81 1.50 2.09
C LEU A 81 14.87 0.97 3.53
N GLN A 82 13.95 1.41 4.40
CA GLN A 82 13.76 0.87 5.76
C GLN A 82 13.03 -0.48 5.77
N ASN A 83 12.61 -0.97 4.61
CA ASN A 83 11.79 -2.17 4.43
C ASN A 83 10.39 -2.07 5.07
N ASP A 84 9.86 -0.85 5.21
CA ASP A 84 8.54 -0.54 5.75
C ASP A 84 7.56 -0.22 4.60
N LEU A 85 7.14 -1.27 3.90
CA LEU A 85 6.25 -1.14 2.75
C LEU A 85 4.86 -0.62 3.15
N GLY A 86 4.39 -0.96 4.36
CA GLY A 86 3.08 -0.52 4.85
C GLY A 86 3.01 0.99 4.98
N THR A 87 3.97 1.59 5.67
CA THR A 87 4.05 3.05 5.83
C THR A 87 4.34 3.75 4.49
N ALA A 88 5.17 3.15 3.62
CA ALA A 88 5.42 3.70 2.29
C ALA A 88 4.13 3.80 1.46
N LEU A 89 3.26 2.79 1.48
CA LEU A 89 1.99 2.80 0.77
C LEU A 89 1.07 3.96 1.20
N VAL A 90 1.15 4.41 2.46
CA VAL A 90 0.36 5.57 2.93
C VAL A 90 0.71 6.84 2.14
N PHE A 91 1.96 7.00 1.71
CA PHE A 91 2.37 8.15 0.88
C PHE A 91 1.69 8.16 -0.50
N SER A 92 1.15 7.04 -0.97
CA SER A 92 0.38 7.01 -2.21
C SER A 92 -0.90 7.87 -2.11
N SER A 93 -1.42 8.11 -0.91
CA SER A 93 -2.56 9.00 -0.68
C SER A 93 -2.30 10.44 -1.13
N PHE A 94 -1.04 10.89 -1.14
CA PHE A 94 -0.69 12.19 -1.68
C PHE A 94 -1.01 12.35 -3.17
N LEU A 95 -1.14 11.26 -3.93
CA LEU A 95 -1.60 11.31 -5.33
C LEU A 95 -3.01 11.90 -5.44
N LEU A 96 -3.89 11.63 -4.46
CA LEU A 96 -5.23 12.21 -4.41
C LEU A 96 -5.18 13.72 -4.15
N VAL A 97 -4.27 14.16 -3.26
CA VAL A 97 -4.04 15.59 -3.00
C VAL A 97 -3.52 16.27 -4.28
N LEU A 98 -2.53 15.66 -4.94
CA LEU A 98 -1.98 16.17 -6.19
C LEU A 98 -3.02 16.26 -7.31
N TYR A 99 -3.92 15.30 -7.39
CA TYR A 99 -5.04 15.32 -8.34
C TYR A 99 -5.96 16.51 -8.08
N ARG A 100 -6.33 16.76 -6.84
CA ARG A 100 -7.13 17.92 -6.45
C ARG A 100 -6.43 19.24 -6.80
N GLU A 101 -5.10 19.29 -6.70
CA GLU A 101 -4.27 20.45 -7.02
C GLU A 101 -3.89 20.55 -8.51
N GLY A 102 -4.55 19.79 -9.39
CA GLY A 102 -4.40 19.91 -10.85
C GLY A 102 -3.48 18.88 -11.52
N LEU A 103 -3.19 17.77 -10.85
CA LEU A 103 -2.61 16.60 -11.52
C LEU A 103 -3.63 16.01 -12.49
N SER A 104 -3.16 15.57 -13.65
CA SER A 104 -4.02 14.91 -14.66
C SER A 104 -4.69 13.66 -14.08
N GLY A 105 -6.01 13.52 -14.26
CA GLY A 105 -6.77 12.33 -13.86
C GLY A 105 -6.26 11.04 -14.52
N ASN A 106 -5.61 11.14 -15.67
CA ASN A 106 -5.01 9.99 -16.34
C ASN A 106 -3.95 9.28 -15.48
N ILE A 107 -3.26 10.02 -14.59
CA ILE A 107 -2.26 9.43 -13.68
C ILE A 107 -2.94 8.56 -12.61
N LEU A 108 -4.11 8.97 -12.11
CA LEU A 108 -4.88 8.16 -11.18
C LEU A 108 -5.42 6.89 -11.86
N ILE A 109 -5.93 7.02 -13.09
CA ILE A 109 -6.41 5.88 -13.89
C ILE A 109 -5.25 4.92 -14.15
N LEU A 110 -4.08 5.44 -14.54
CA LEU A 110 -2.88 4.62 -14.74
C LEU A 110 -2.47 3.91 -13.45
N GLY A 111 -2.47 4.62 -12.31
CA GLY A 111 -2.21 4.02 -11.01
C GLY A 111 -3.18 2.90 -10.66
N LEU A 112 -4.48 3.11 -10.93
CA LEU A 112 -5.51 2.08 -10.71
C LEU A 112 -5.28 0.85 -11.60
N ILE A 113 -4.95 1.06 -12.87
CA ILE A 113 -4.63 -0.04 -13.80
C ILE A 113 -3.41 -0.83 -13.31
N ILE A 114 -2.34 -0.15 -12.88
CA ILE A 114 -1.13 -0.80 -12.35
C ILE A 114 -1.45 -1.62 -11.10
N ILE A 115 -2.23 -1.07 -10.16
CA ILE A 115 -2.63 -1.79 -8.94
C ILE A 115 -3.49 -3.01 -9.30
N THR A 116 -4.44 -2.86 -10.21
CA THR A 116 -5.29 -3.97 -10.66
C THR A 116 -4.47 -5.06 -11.34
N LEU A 117 -3.55 -4.70 -12.23
CA LEU A 117 -2.64 -5.66 -12.88
C LEU A 117 -1.74 -6.36 -11.87
N PHE A 118 -1.24 -5.63 -10.86
CA PHE A 118 -0.44 -6.19 -9.77
C PHE A 118 -1.22 -7.27 -9.00
N ILE A 119 -2.44 -6.95 -8.57
CA ILE A 119 -3.30 -7.89 -7.84
C ILE A 119 -3.65 -9.09 -8.71
N CYS A 120 -4.05 -8.86 -9.98
CA CYS A 120 -4.37 -9.93 -10.90
C CYS A 120 -3.16 -10.84 -11.18
N SER A 121 -1.96 -10.28 -11.29
CA SER A 121 -0.72 -11.06 -11.49
C SER A 121 -0.38 -11.97 -10.32
N LEU A 122 -0.82 -11.62 -9.11
CA LEU A 122 -0.63 -12.47 -7.92
C LEU A 122 -1.75 -13.51 -7.76
N LEU A 123 -2.98 -13.22 -8.20
CA LEU A 123 -4.15 -14.10 -8.04
C LEU A 123 -4.31 -15.13 -9.16
N ILE A 124 -4.01 -14.72 -10.38
CA ILE A 124 -4.32 -15.49 -11.60
C ILE A 124 -3.00 -16.03 -12.19
N GLU A 125 -3.04 -17.23 -12.75
CA GLU A 125 -1.90 -17.77 -13.47
C GLU A 125 -1.49 -16.87 -14.64
N ASN A 126 -0.20 -16.66 -14.81
CA ASN A 126 0.35 -15.74 -15.81
C ASN A 126 -0.16 -16.02 -17.22
N ILE A 127 -0.28 -17.29 -17.60
CA ILE A 127 -0.73 -17.69 -18.94
C ILE A 127 -2.16 -17.24 -19.18
N ILE A 128 -3.04 -17.41 -18.19
CA ILE A 128 -4.44 -16.99 -18.28
C ILE A 128 -4.53 -15.47 -18.35
N LEU A 129 -3.82 -14.74 -17.48
CA LEU A 129 -3.83 -13.28 -17.45
C LEU A 129 -3.31 -12.68 -18.77
N ILE A 130 -2.20 -13.20 -19.30
CA ILE A 130 -1.65 -12.77 -20.58
C ILE A 130 -2.61 -13.07 -21.72
N SER A 131 -3.27 -14.24 -21.74
CA SER A 131 -4.26 -14.58 -22.78
C SER A 131 -5.46 -13.63 -22.77
N ILE A 132 -5.94 -13.22 -21.58
CA ILE A 132 -7.01 -12.22 -21.44
C ILE A 132 -6.54 -10.86 -22.01
N LEU A 133 -5.33 -10.40 -21.66
CA LEU A 133 -4.80 -9.13 -22.15
C LEU A 133 -4.60 -9.15 -23.67
N VAL A 134 -4.14 -10.26 -24.24
CA VAL A 134 -3.98 -10.44 -25.69
C VAL A 134 -5.36 -10.39 -26.38
N THR A 135 -6.37 -11.09 -25.86
CA THR A 135 -7.72 -11.06 -26.43
C THR A 135 -8.35 -9.67 -26.39
N ILE A 136 -8.20 -8.96 -25.26
CA ILE A 136 -8.67 -7.57 -25.13
C ILE A 136 -7.97 -6.67 -26.15
N SER A 137 -6.64 -6.76 -26.26
CA SER A 137 -5.88 -5.95 -27.22
C SER A 137 -6.24 -6.25 -28.67
N LEU A 138 -6.51 -7.52 -29.01
CA LEU A 138 -6.98 -7.94 -30.32
C LEU A 138 -8.34 -7.32 -30.66
N ILE A 139 -9.29 -7.34 -29.72
CA ILE A 139 -10.60 -6.70 -29.88
C ILE A 139 -10.42 -5.21 -30.13
N PHE A 140 -9.59 -4.51 -29.37
CA PHE A 140 -9.32 -3.08 -29.58
C PHE A 140 -8.67 -2.81 -30.94
N ILE A 141 -7.75 -3.64 -31.42
CA ILE A 141 -7.14 -3.52 -32.75
C ILE A 141 -8.19 -3.71 -33.85
N LEU A 142 -9.12 -4.67 -33.69
CA LEU A 142 -10.19 -4.91 -34.65
C LEU A 142 -11.20 -3.77 -34.71
N LEU A 143 -11.50 -3.16 -33.56
CA LEU A 143 -12.39 -2.01 -33.43
C LEU A 143 -11.72 -0.69 -33.88
N SER A 144 -10.41 -0.61 -33.82
CA SER A 144 -9.67 0.54 -34.30
C SER A 144 -9.84 0.68 -35.84
N LYS A 145 -10.08 1.91 -36.29
CA LYS A 145 -10.27 2.23 -37.71
C LYS A 145 -9.00 2.07 -38.56
N LYS A 146 -8.20 1.04 -38.32
CA LYS A 146 -6.91 0.74 -39.01
C LYS A 146 -5.88 1.89 -38.95
N ASN A 147 -5.97 2.74 -37.94
CA ASN A 147 -5.00 3.79 -37.72
C ASN A 147 -3.70 3.19 -37.17
N LYS A 148 -2.64 3.21 -37.97
CA LYS A 148 -1.33 2.63 -37.61
C LYS A 148 -0.80 3.14 -36.25
N LYS A 149 -1.04 4.40 -35.93
CA LYS A 149 -0.59 4.98 -34.64
C LYS A 149 -1.31 4.34 -33.44
N GLU A 150 -2.62 4.13 -33.54
CA GLU A 150 -3.41 3.48 -32.46
C GLU A 150 -3.00 2.02 -32.27
N ILE A 151 -2.78 1.30 -33.36
CA ILE A 151 -2.31 -0.09 -33.31
C ILE A 151 -0.95 -0.19 -32.62
N ILE A 152 0.00 0.69 -32.95
CA ILE A 152 1.31 0.73 -32.32
C ILE A 152 1.19 1.01 -30.80
N ILE A 153 0.34 1.95 -30.42
CA ILE A 153 0.11 2.27 -29.00
C ILE A 153 -0.44 1.04 -28.25
N ILE A 154 -1.43 0.35 -28.81
CA ILE A 154 -2.03 -0.86 -28.20
C ILE A 154 -0.97 -1.95 -28.03
N ILE A 155 -0.15 -2.18 -29.04
CA ILE A 155 0.93 -3.18 -28.97
C ILE A 155 1.98 -2.79 -27.92
N CYS A 156 2.40 -1.52 -27.85
CA CYS A 156 3.32 -1.05 -26.82
C CYS A 156 2.77 -1.21 -25.42
N LEU A 157 1.47 -0.91 -25.22
CA LEU A 157 0.80 -1.11 -23.93
C LEU A 157 0.73 -2.59 -23.55
N LEU A 158 0.42 -3.48 -24.51
CA LEU A 158 0.42 -4.91 -24.29
C LEU A 158 1.81 -5.43 -23.87
N ILE A 159 2.85 -5.05 -24.60
CA ILE A 159 4.23 -5.45 -24.28
C ILE A 159 4.63 -4.95 -22.89
N SER A 160 4.29 -3.69 -22.55
CA SER A 160 4.58 -3.13 -21.23
C SER A 160 3.83 -3.86 -20.12
N ALA A 161 2.57 -4.23 -20.33
CA ALA A 161 1.77 -5.00 -19.36
C ALA A 161 2.31 -6.42 -19.16
N VAL A 162 2.70 -7.11 -20.21
CA VAL A 162 3.33 -8.44 -20.14
C VAL A 162 4.68 -8.35 -19.42
N GLY A 163 5.51 -7.37 -19.75
CA GLY A 163 6.77 -7.11 -19.05
C GLY A 163 6.56 -6.82 -17.56
N PHE A 164 5.52 -6.06 -17.21
CA PHE A 164 5.14 -5.78 -15.83
C PHE A 164 4.74 -7.07 -15.08
N ILE A 165 3.90 -7.92 -15.66
CA ILE A 165 3.48 -9.20 -15.06
C ILE A 165 4.70 -10.08 -14.76
N HIS A 166 5.61 -10.23 -15.71
CA HIS A 166 6.84 -11.00 -15.51
C HIS A 166 7.73 -10.38 -14.43
N SER A 167 7.85 -9.06 -14.38
CA SER A 167 8.61 -8.35 -13.36
C SER A 167 8.02 -8.55 -11.97
N VAL A 168 6.70 -8.47 -11.82
CA VAL A 168 6.01 -8.71 -10.54
C VAL A 168 6.30 -10.13 -10.03
N ASN A 169 6.16 -11.13 -10.89
CA ASN A 169 6.43 -12.51 -10.51
C ASN A 169 7.90 -12.77 -10.16
N TYR A 170 8.82 -12.17 -10.91
CA TYR A 170 10.24 -12.27 -10.61
C TYR A 170 10.57 -11.63 -9.24
N ILE A 171 10.06 -10.44 -8.98
CA ILE A 171 10.26 -9.73 -7.71
C ILE A 171 9.64 -10.51 -6.55
N PHE A 172 8.43 -11.03 -6.73
CA PHE A 172 7.71 -11.80 -5.71
C PHE A 172 8.45 -13.07 -5.33
N ASN A 173 8.99 -13.81 -6.31
CA ASN A 173 9.61 -15.10 -6.07
C ASN A 173 11.10 -15.01 -5.66
N ASN A 174 11.84 -13.98 -6.14
CA ASN A 174 13.30 -13.96 -6.00
C ASN A 174 13.83 -12.79 -5.15
N ILE A 175 13.09 -11.69 -5.04
CA ILE A 175 13.59 -10.48 -4.36
C ILE A 175 12.86 -10.25 -3.03
N LEU A 176 11.57 -10.56 -2.99
CA LEU A 176 10.75 -10.30 -1.80
C LEU A 176 11.17 -11.23 -0.66
N SER A 177 11.37 -10.69 0.54
CA SER A 177 11.70 -11.48 1.73
C SER A 177 10.57 -12.46 2.05
N ASP A 178 10.92 -13.65 2.57
CA ASP A 178 9.97 -14.72 2.88
C ASP A 178 8.83 -14.25 3.79
N HIS A 179 9.12 -13.37 4.72
CA HIS A 179 8.15 -12.79 5.63
C HIS A 179 7.06 -11.97 4.90
N HIS A 180 7.42 -11.17 3.91
CA HIS A 180 6.44 -10.42 3.11
C HIS A 180 5.67 -11.34 2.16
N ARG A 181 6.35 -12.33 1.57
CA ARG A 181 5.72 -13.32 0.68
C ARG A 181 4.68 -14.15 1.43
N GLN A 182 4.98 -14.64 2.64
CA GLN A 182 4.02 -15.34 3.47
C GLN A 182 2.78 -14.48 3.78
N ARG A 183 2.97 -13.23 4.20
CA ARG A 183 1.84 -12.32 4.47
C ARG A 183 0.93 -12.15 3.27
N ILE A 184 1.50 -11.96 2.07
CA ILE A 184 0.74 -11.82 0.84
C ILE A 184 0.01 -13.13 0.52
N ASN A 185 0.65 -14.28 0.62
CA ASN A 185 0.04 -15.58 0.36
C ASN A 185 -1.12 -15.88 1.31
N ILE A 186 -0.99 -15.54 2.59
CA ILE A 186 -2.06 -15.68 3.58
C ILE A 186 -3.24 -14.76 3.25
N LEU A 187 -2.98 -13.49 2.88
CA LEU A 187 -4.03 -12.55 2.47
C LEU A 187 -4.76 -13.01 1.20
N LEU A 188 -4.06 -13.61 0.26
CA LEU A 188 -4.62 -14.17 -0.97
C LEU A 188 -5.28 -15.55 -0.77
N GLY A 189 -5.20 -16.12 0.43
CA GLY A 189 -5.75 -17.45 0.74
C GLY A 189 -4.99 -18.62 0.11
N LYS A 190 -3.76 -18.40 -0.37
CA LYS A 190 -2.91 -19.44 -0.98
C LYS A 190 -2.20 -20.31 0.04
N GLU A 191 -1.94 -19.78 1.22
CA GLU A 191 -1.32 -20.50 2.33
C GLU A 191 -2.23 -20.37 3.56
N ILE A 192 -2.44 -21.50 4.24
CA ILE A 192 -3.13 -21.57 5.52
C ILE A 192 -2.08 -21.95 6.55
N ASP A 193 -1.63 -20.96 7.31
CA ASP A 193 -0.75 -21.19 8.46
C ASP A 193 -1.50 -20.86 9.75
N PRO A 194 -2.24 -21.84 10.32
CA PRO A 194 -3.09 -21.59 11.47
C PRO A 194 -2.32 -21.37 12.79
N TYR A 195 -1.05 -21.69 12.84
CA TYR A 195 -0.21 -21.58 14.05
C TYR A 195 0.90 -20.55 13.95
N GLY A 196 1.22 -20.03 12.75
CA GLY A 196 2.26 -19.03 12.51
C GLY A 196 1.71 -17.68 12.10
N ALA A 197 2.19 -17.17 10.97
CA ALA A 197 1.86 -15.82 10.49
C ALA A 197 0.36 -15.59 10.20
N GLY A 198 -0.40 -16.65 9.91
CA GLY A 198 -1.86 -16.61 9.67
C GLY A 198 -2.69 -16.65 10.93
N TYR A 199 -2.14 -17.05 12.09
CA TYR A 199 -2.89 -17.23 13.33
C TYR A 199 -3.70 -15.98 13.73
N LYS A 200 -3.03 -14.83 13.75
CA LYS A 200 -3.67 -13.54 14.10
C LYS A 200 -4.88 -13.23 13.20
N LEU A 201 -4.74 -13.46 11.89
CA LEU A 201 -5.81 -13.19 10.92
C LEU A 201 -6.98 -14.18 11.08
N ILE A 202 -6.70 -15.46 11.33
CA ILE A 202 -7.72 -16.48 11.52
C ILE A 202 -8.50 -16.19 12.81
N GLN A 203 -7.81 -15.92 13.92
CA GLN A 203 -8.45 -15.60 15.19
C GLN A 203 -9.28 -14.31 15.12
N SER A 204 -8.79 -13.28 14.41
CA SER A 204 -9.56 -12.06 14.21
C SER A 204 -10.86 -12.31 13.40
N LYS A 205 -10.80 -13.15 12.36
CA LYS A 205 -12.00 -13.54 11.59
C LYS A 205 -12.99 -14.33 12.43
N ILE A 206 -12.51 -15.24 13.29
CA ILE A 206 -13.34 -16.00 14.23
C ILE A 206 -14.02 -15.03 15.22
N ALA A 207 -13.28 -14.07 15.77
CA ALA A 207 -13.81 -13.07 16.70
C ALA A 207 -14.94 -12.26 16.04
N ILE A 208 -14.68 -11.66 14.87
CA ILE A 208 -15.67 -10.89 14.11
C ILE A 208 -16.90 -11.75 13.78
N GLY A 209 -16.68 -12.96 13.25
CA GLY A 209 -17.79 -13.88 12.92
C GLY A 209 -18.62 -14.30 14.12
N SER A 210 -18.00 -14.43 15.29
CA SER A 210 -18.68 -14.81 16.53
C SER A 210 -19.61 -13.72 17.09
N GLY A 211 -19.41 -12.45 16.68
CA GLY A 211 -20.27 -11.33 17.06
C GLY A 211 -21.63 -11.33 16.37
N GLY A 212 -21.77 -11.98 15.20
CA GLY A 212 -23.04 -12.03 14.46
C GLY A 212 -23.55 -10.64 14.06
N THR A 213 -24.88 -10.49 13.99
CA THR A 213 -25.50 -9.22 13.56
C THR A 213 -25.49 -8.14 14.63
N PHE A 214 -25.71 -8.50 15.92
CA PHE A 214 -25.88 -7.53 17.01
C PHE A 214 -24.75 -7.51 18.04
N GLY A 215 -23.76 -8.38 17.88
CA GLY A 215 -22.67 -8.51 18.84
C GLY A 215 -23.02 -9.28 20.11
N LYS A 216 -21.99 -9.57 20.92
CA LYS A 216 -22.12 -10.23 22.23
C LYS A 216 -22.36 -9.25 23.37
N GLY A 217 -22.30 -7.96 23.12
CA GLY A 217 -22.37 -6.88 24.10
C GLY A 217 -20.99 -6.41 24.57
N PHE A 218 -20.95 -5.18 25.08
CA PHE A 218 -19.74 -4.52 25.54
C PHE A 218 -19.03 -5.34 26.62
N LEU A 219 -17.74 -5.59 26.48
CA LEU A 219 -16.86 -6.42 27.34
C LEU A 219 -17.27 -7.90 27.47
N ASN A 220 -18.19 -8.39 26.63
CA ASN A 220 -18.64 -9.79 26.62
C ASN A 220 -18.04 -10.62 25.48
N GLY A 221 -17.06 -10.07 24.76
CA GLY A 221 -16.32 -10.79 23.71
C GLY A 221 -15.52 -11.95 24.30
N THR A 222 -15.79 -13.18 23.85
CA THR A 222 -15.08 -14.36 24.36
C THR A 222 -13.68 -14.49 23.76
N GLN A 223 -13.51 -14.17 22.47
CA GLN A 223 -12.20 -14.25 21.80
C GLN A 223 -11.27 -13.12 22.24
N THR A 224 -11.83 -11.94 22.43
CA THR A 224 -11.07 -10.74 22.82
C THR A 224 -10.80 -10.73 24.33
N ARG A 225 -11.74 -11.13 25.19
CA ARG A 225 -11.56 -11.14 26.63
C ARG A 225 -10.52 -12.15 27.12
N PHE A 226 -10.37 -13.28 26.43
CA PHE A 226 -9.40 -14.32 26.79
C PHE A 226 -8.09 -14.23 25.99
N ASP A 227 -7.82 -13.09 25.33
CA ASP A 227 -6.59 -12.81 24.58
C ASP A 227 -6.26 -13.84 23.49
N PHE A 228 -7.28 -14.48 22.89
CA PHE A 228 -7.08 -15.39 21.78
C PHE A 228 -6.61 -14.66 20.51
N VAL A 229 -6.91 -13.36 20.36
CA VAL A 229 -6.44 -12.52 19.27
C VAL A 229 -5.23 -11.72 19.73
N PRO A 230 -4.00 -12.05 19.29
CA PRO A 230 -2.82 -11.27 19.63
C PRO A 230 -2.94 -9.83 19.10
N GLU A 231 -2.45 -8.85 19.88
CA GLU A 231 -2.45 -7.42 19.52
C GLU A 231 -3.85 -6.87 19.18
N GLN A 232 -4.88 -7.39 19.84
CA GLN A 232 -6.27 -6.96 19.66
C GLN A 232 -6.53 -5.49 20.02
N SER A 233 -5.71 -4.89 20.87
CA SER A 233 -5.83 -3.49 21.28
C SER A 233 -5.14 -2.51 20.32
N THR A 234 -4.40 -3.01 19.34
CA THR A 234 -3.63 -2.21 18.37
C THR A 234 -3.99 -2.59 16.95
N ASP A 235 -3.31 -3.59 16.38
CA ASP A 235 -3.42 -3.96 14.97
C ASP A 235 -4.77 -4.58 14.62
N PHE A 236 -5.42 -5.24 15.58
CA PHE A 236 -6.68 -5.95 15.38
C PHE A 236 -7.83 -5.39 16.20
N ILE A 237 -7.82 -4.08 16.51
CA ILE A 237 -8.89 -3.44 17.32
C ILE A 237 -10.28 -3.65 16.72
N PHE A 238 -10.41 -3.77 15.41
CA PHE A 238 -11.68 -3.99 14.74
C PHE A 238 -12.33 -5.33 15.11
N CYS A 239 -11.53 -6.36 15.47
CA CYS A 239 -12.11 -7.64 15.90
C CYS A 239 -12.83 -7.51 17.25
N THR A 240 -12.38 -6.66 18.15
CA THR A 240 -13.07 -6.35 19.41
C THR A 240 -14.41 -5.66 19.13
N ILE A 241 -14.39 -4.66 18.24
CA ILE A 241 -15.62 -3.96 17.83
C ILE A 241 -16.61 -4.95 17.18
N GLY A 242 -16.13 -5.75 16.22
CA GLY A 242 -16.98 -6.72 15.52
C GLY A 242 -17.53 -7.82 16.44
N GLU A 243 -16.77 -8.28 17.43
CA GLU A 243 -17.25 -9.28 18.38
C GLU A 243 -18.28 -8.70 19.38
N GLU A 244 -18.03 -7.49 19.91
CA GLU A 244 -18.87 -6.89 20.93
C GLU A 244 -20.13 -6.22 20.37
N TRP A 245 -20.04 -5.54 19.25
CA TRP A 245 -21.11 -4.74 18.65
C TRP A 245 -21.74 -5.38 17.41
N GLY A 246 -21.14 -6.44 16.89
CA GLY A 246 -21.61 -7.16 15.71
C GLY A 246 -21.53 -6.35 14.42
N PHE A 247 -22.14 -6.90 13.37
CA PHE A 247 -22.16 -6.27 12.05
C PHE A 247 -22.88 -4.91 12.05
N MET A 248 -23.92 -4.74 12.85
CA MET A 248 -24.69 -3.49 12.89
C MET A 248 -23.97 -2.36 13.65
N GLY A 249 -23.05 -2.70 14.55
CA GLY A 249 -22.32 -1.73 15.36
C GLY A 249 -20.90 -1.47 14.89
N SER A 250 -20.40 -2.20 13.86
CA SER A 250 -19.08 -2.07 13.29
C SER A 250 -19.10 -1.51 11.87
#